data_7a7b9ee04c86702fe59ba9bc9530ad6c
#
_entry.id   7a7b9ee04c86702fe59ba9bc9530ad6c
#
_cell.length_a   1.000
_cell.length_b   1.000
_cell.length_c   1.000
_cell.angle_alpha   90.00
_cell.angle_beta   90.00
_cell.angle_gamma   90.00
#
_symmetry.space_group_name_H-M   'P 1'
#
loop_
_entity.id
_entity.type
_entity.pdbx_description
1 polymer ?
#
loop_
_entity_poly.entity_id
_entity_poly.type
_entity_poly.pdbx_seq_one_letter_code
_entity_poly.pdbx_strand_id
1 'polypeptide(L)'
;MSELLSCFEIEPTVTPQLGSVIWMHGLGATSQDFVPVVPYLHLPEVRFIFPQAPESPVALNGGMIMPSWYDIRTLSESPNRESEEDIRKTALSIEALIEREKQRGVPANKIIIAGFSQGGAIAMHVAL
;
A
#
# COMPACT_ATOMS: atom_id res chain seq x y z
N MET A 1 -3.25 10.91 -17.51
CA MET A 1 -3.85 10.77 -16.19
C MET A 1 -3.74 9.33 -15.74
N SER A 2 -3.03 9.09 -14.66
CA SER A 2 -2.89 7.73 -14.16
C SER A 2 -4.14 7.32 -13.37
N GLU A 3 -4.56 6.09 -13.55
CA GLU A 3 -5.66 5.54 -12.75
C GLU A 3 -5.17 5.27 -11.33
N LEU A 4 -6.03 5.53 -10.36
CA LEU A 4 -5.75 5.16 -8.98
C LEU A 4 -5.90 3.65 -8.83
N LEU A 5 -5.08 3.09 -7.92
CA LEU A 5 -5.24 1.69 -7.53
C LEU A 5 -6.64 1.46 -6.96
N SER A 6 -7.16 0.26 -7.18
CA SER A 6 -8.37 -0.18 -6.50
C SER A 6 -8.11 -0.25 -5.00
N CYS A 7 -8.99 0.32 -4.20
CA CYS A 7 -8.82 0.40 -2.75
C CYS A 7 -10.08 -0.05 -2.03
N PHE A 8 -9.89 -0.75 -0.91
CA PHE A 8 -10.94 -0.90 0.08
C PHE A 8 -10.75 0.22 1.11
N GLU A 9 -11.80 0.98 1.39
CA GLU A 9 -11.69 2.12 2.30
C GLU A 9 -12.66 1.98 3.45
N ILE A 10 -12.18 2.33 4.65
CA ILE A 10 -13.02 2.44 5.85
C ILE A 10 -13.03 3.91 6.23
N GLU A 11 -14.20 4.53 6.10
CA GLU A 11 -14.37 5.95 6.40
C GLU A 11 -14.36 6.22 7.88
N PRO A 12 -13.91 7.41 8.32
CA PRO A 12 -14.02 7.77 9.74
C PRO A 12 -15.48 7.81 10.16
N THR A 13 -15.74 7.35 11.37
CA THR A 13 -17.10 7.33 11.94
C THR A 13 -17.36 8.52 12.83
N VAL A 14 -16.35 9.32 13.10
CA VAL A 14 -16.41 10.51 13.96
C VAL A 14 -15.78 11.68 13.21
N THR A 15 -16.36 12.86 13.35
CA THR A 15 -15.84 14.09 12.75
C THR A 15 -15.35 15.03 13.84
N PRO A 16 -14.34 15.88 13.55
CA PRO A 16 -13.62 15.97 12.28
C PRO A 16 -12.65 14.81 12.09
N GLN A 17 -12.34 14.52 10.82
CA GLN A 17 -11.35 13.50 10.50
C GLN A 17 -9.97 13.93 11.00
N LEU A 18 -9.27 13.05 11.69
CA LEU A 18 -7.96 13.33 12.26
C LEU A 18 -6.82 13.05 11.29
N GLY A 19 -6.97 12.04 10.44
CA GLY A 19 -5.92 11.66 9.50
C GLY A 19 -6.33 10.47 8.64
N SER A 20 -5.36 9.97 7.87
CA SER A 20 -5.55 8.81 6.99
C SER A 20 -4.38 7.85 7.13
N VAL A 21 -4.66 6.56 7.02
CA VAL A 21 -3.66 5.49 6.96
C VAL A 21 -3.81 4.78 5.63
N ILE A 22 -2.73 4.74 4.85
CA ILE A 22 -2.64 3.94 3.63
C ILE A 22 -1.85 2.68 4.00
N TRP A 23 -2.50 1.53 3.94
CA TRP A 23 -1.96 0.27 4.47
C TRP A 23 -1.88 -0.77 3.38
N MET A 24 -0.66 -1.19 3.03
CA MET A 24 -0.40 -2.11 1.93
C MET A 24 -0.20 -3.54 2.42
N HIS A 25 -0.88 -4.48 1.75
CA HIS A 25 -0.79 -5.91 2.05
C HIS A 25 0.52 -6.52 1.54
N GLY A 26 0.81 -7.74 1.96
CA GLY A 26 1.98 -8.49 1.49
C GLY A 26 1.79 -9.13 0.13
N LEU A 27 2.87 -9.72 -0.37
CA LEU A 27 2.87 -10.44 -1.65
C LEU A 27 1.83 -11.56 -1.65
N GLY A 28 1.02 -11.64 -2.70
CA GLY A 28 0.01 -12.69 -2.85
C GLY A 28 -1.22 -12.52 -1.97
N ALA A 29 -1.26 -11.48 -1.15
CA ALA A 29 -2.35 -11.23 -0.22
C ALA A 29 -3.43 -10.33 -0.83
N THR A 30 -4.36 -9.84 -0.03
CA THR A 30 -5.44 -8.99 -0.49
C THR A 30 -5.53 -7.71 0.32
N SER A 31 -6.18 -6.71 -0.28
CA SER A 31 -6.44 -5.42 0.38
C SER A 31 -7.26 -5.57 1.66
N GLN A 32 -7.95 -6.69 1.87
CA GLN A 32 -8.82 -6.86 3.03
C GLN A 32 -8.18 -7.65 4.17
N ASP A 33 -6.91 -8.06 4.01
CA ASP A 33 -6.23 -8.90 5.02
C ASP A 33 -6.18 -8.25 6.39
N PHE A 34 -5.98 -6.93 6.47
CA PHE A 34 -5.86 -6.22 7.73
C PHE A 34 -7.13 -5.47 8.16
N VAL A 35 -8.19 -5.56 7.36
CA VAL A 35 -9.46 -4.92 7.71
C VAL A 35 -9.96 -5.35 9.10
N PRO A 36 -9.89 -6.64 9.50
CA PRO A 36 -10.34 -7.05 10.82
C PRO A 36 -9.56 -6.45 11.99
N VAL A 37 -8.36 -5.91 11.73
CA VAL A 37 -7.54 -5.29 12.77
C VAL A 37 -8.06 -3.90 13.14
N VAL A 38 -8.72 -3.21 12.21
CA VAL A 38 -9.11 -1.81 12.39
C VAL A 38 -9.94 -1.55 13.64
N PRO A 39 -10.97 -2.36 13.98
CA PRO A 39 -11.74 -2.11 15.20
C PRO A 39 -10.90 -2.13 16.48
N TYR A 40 -9.82 -2.91 16.50
CA TYR A 40 -8.96 -3.02 17.68
C TYR A 40 -8.04 -1.81 17.88
N LEU A 41 -7.90 -0.96 16.86
CA LEU A 41 -7.06 0.23 16.94
C LEU A 41 -7.74 1.40 17.66
N HIS A 42 -9.07 1.39 17.73
CA HIS A 42 -9.86 2.44 18.38
C HIS A 42 -9.53 3.84 17.82
N LEU A 43 -9.52 3.96 16.50
CA LEU A 43 -9.23 5.21 15.80
C LEU A 43 -10.41 5.63 14.91
N PRO A 44 -11.56 6.01 15.52
CA PRO A 44 -12.77 6.31 14.74
C PRO A 44 -12.65 7.58 13.89
N GLU A 45 -11.66 8.44 14.14
CA GLU A 45 -11.45 9.67 13.40
C GLU A 45 -10.54 9.50 12.18
N VAL A 46 -10.08 8.27 11.91
CA VAL A 46 -9.09 8.00 10.87
C VAL A 46 -9.74 7.25 9.72
N ARG A 47 -9.42 7.67 8.48
CA ARG A 47 -9.76 6.90 7.29
C ARG A 47 -8.67 5.87 7.04
N PHE A 48 -9.07 4.61 6.84
CA PHE A 48 -8.14 3.54 6.47
C PHE A 48 -8.33 3.21 5.00
N ILE A 49 -7.23 3.23 4.25
CA ILE A 49 -7.20 2.97 2.81
C ILE A 49 -6.31 1.76 2.58
N PHE A 50 -6.89 0.70 2.01
CA PHE A 50 -6.20 -0.55 1.72
C PHE A 50 -6.14 -0.73 0.21
N PRO A 51 -5.05 -0.29 -0.45
CA PRO A 51 -4.91 -0.50 -1.89
C PRO A 51 -4.64 -1.96 -2.20
N GLN A 52 -5.15 -2.40 -3.36
CA GLN A 52 -4.92 -3.75 -3.89
C GLN A 52 -3.79 -3.68 -4.90
N ALA A 53 -2.76 -4.52 -4.71
CA ALA A 53 -1.67 -4.61 -5.67
C ALA A 53 -2.18 -5.19 -7.00
N PRO A 54 -1.65 -4.72 -8.13
CA PRO A 54 -1.95 -5.33 -9.41
C PRO A 54 -1.45 -6.76 -9.46
N GLU A 55 -2.14 -7.62 -10.22
CA GLU A 55 -1.66 -8.97 -10.46
C GLU A 55 -0.54 -8.95 -11.50
N SER A 56 0.55 -9.62 -11.20
CA SER A 56 1.70 -9.70 -12.10
C SER A 56 2.49 -10.98 -11.85
N PRO A 57 3.29 -11.44 -12.84
CA PRO A 57 4.14 -12.61 -12.65
C PRO A 57 5.21 -12.36 -11.60
N VAL A 58 5.45 -13.34 -10.73
CA VAL A 58 6.49 -13.28 -9.71
C VAL A 58 7.55 -14.32 -10.04
N ALA A 59 8.76 -13.87 -10.39
CA ALA A 59 9.83 -14.75 -10.86
C ALA A 59 10.23 -15.78 -9.81
N LEU A 60 10.29 -15.40 -8.54
CA LEU A 60 10.61 -16.31 -7.43
C LEU A 60 9.66 -17.52 -7.40
N ASN A 61 8.40 -17.34 -7.78
CA ASN A 61 7.38 -18.38 -7.77
C ASN A 61 7.12 -18.94 -9.18
N GLY A 62 8.16 -19.03 -10.00
CA GLY A 62 8.07 -19.61 -11.32
C GLY A 62 7.22 -18.81 -12.31
N GLY A 63 7.05 -17.52 -12.07
CA GLY A 63 6.24 -16.66 -12.92
C GLY A 63 4.75 -16.72 -12.61
N MET A 64 4.35 -17.34 -11.50
CA MET A 64 2.95 -17.38 -11.10
C MET A 64 2.38 -15.99 -10.95
N ILE A 65 1.20 -15.75 -11.50
CA ILE A 65 0.53 -14.46 -11.42
C ILE A 65 -0.18 -14.33 -10.09
N MET A 66 0.11 -13.24 -9.38
CA MET A 66 -0.50 -12.97 -8.07
C MET A 66 -0.42 -11.48 -7.77
N PRO A 67 -1.20 -10.95 -6.80
CA PRO A 67 -1.04 -9.57 -6.39
C PRO A 67 0.39 -9.31 -5.91
N SER A 68 1.06 -8.36 -6.52
CA SER A 68 2.46 -8.07 -6.24
C SER A 68 2.75 -6.58 -6.40
N TRP A 69 3.45 -6.02 -5.43
CA TRP A 69 3.88 -4.63 -5.51
C TRP A 69 5.13 -4.46 -6.38
N TYR A 70 5.99 -5.49 -6.41
CA TYR A 70 7.18 -5.53 -7.27
C TYR A 70 7.65 -6.97 -7.43
N ASP A 71 8.33 -7.26 -8.55
CA ASP A 71 8.85 -8.59 -8.80
C ASP A 71 10.00 -8.91 -7.86
N ILE A 72 10.01 -10.14 -7.35
CA ILE A 72 11.10 -10.71 -6.55
C ILE A 72 11.68 -11.88 -7.31
N ARG A 73 12.98 -11.87 -7.56
CA ARG A 73 13.66 -12.88 -8.38
C ARG A 73 14.29 -13.98 -7.57
N THR A 74 14.74 -13.67 -6.34
CA THR A 74 15.42 -14.61 -5.46
C THR A 74 15.33 -14.15 -4.01
N LEU A 75 15.44 -15.10 -3.07
CA LEU A 75 15.52 -14.78 -1.63
C LEU A 75 16.94 -14.53 -1.18
N SER A 76 17.96 -14.92 -1.97
CA SER A 76 19.35 -14.65 -1.62
C SER A 76 19.68 -13.17 -1.86
N GLU A 77 20.62 -12.65 -1.09
CA GLU A 77 21.05 -11.27 -1.27
C GLU A 77 21.75 -11.10 -2.60
N SER A 78 21.25 -10.21 -3.42
CA SER A 78 21.74 -9.95 -4.76
C SER A 78 21.30 -8.56 -5.19
N PRO A 79 22.12 -7.84 -5.97
CA PRO A 79 21.71 -6.52 -6.50
C PRO A 79 20.44 -6.57 -7.34
N ASN A 80 20.13 -7.74 -7.93
CA ASN A 80 18.96 -7.92 -8.79
C ASN A 80 17.85 -8.72 -8.14
N ARG A 81 17.85 -8.82 -6.80
CA ARG A 81 16.83 -9.58 -6.09
C ARG A 81 15.43 -9.04 -6.35
N GLU A 82 15.30 -7.72 -6.38
CA GLU A 82 14.03 -7.04 -6.51
C GLU A 82 14.04 -6.15 -7.75
N SER A 83 12.86 -6.01 -8.37
CA SER A 83 12.71 -5.11 -9.52
C SER A 83 12.63 -3.68 -9.05
N GLU A 84 13.70 -2.92 -9.24
CA GLU A 84 13.73 -1.50 -8.90
C GLU A 84 12.73 -0.69 -9.73
N GLU A 85 12.56 -1.06 -10.99
CA GLU A 85 11.56 -0.43 -11.85
C GLU A 85 10.15 -0.58 -11.31
N ASP A 86 9.81 -1.80 -10.86
CA ASP A 86 8.49 -2.07 -10.28
C ASP A 86 8.29 -1.29 -8.98
N ILE A 87 9.32 -1.21 -8.15
CA ILE A 87 9.27 -0.45 -6.90
C ILE A 87 8.97 1.02 -7.18
N ARG A 88 9.66 1.61 -8.16
CA ARG A 88 9.43 3.01 -8.54
C ARG A 88 8.03 3.24 -9.08
N LYS A 89 7.55 2.32 -9.91
CA LYS A 89 6.20 2.39 -10.47
C LYS A 89 5.14 2.32 -9.38
N THR A 90 5.31 1.40 -8.45
CA THR A 90 4.39 1.25 -7.31
C THR A 90 4.43 2.48 -6.42
N ALA A 91 5.62 3.02 -6.18
CA ALA A 91 5.75 4.25 -5.37
C ALA A 91 4.94 5.39 -5.97
N LEU A 92 4.95 5.55 -7.29
CA LEU A 92 4.13 6.56 -7.95
C LEU A 92 2.65 6.32 -7.74
N SER A 93 2.21 5.06 -7.76
CA SER A 93 0.80 4.72 -7.50
C SER A 93 0.39 5.07 -6.08
N ILE A 94 1.26 4.84 -5.10
CA ILE A 94 0.98 5.19 -3.70
C ILE A 94 1.01 6.70 -3.51
N GLU A 95 1.95 7.39 -4.14
CA GLU A 95 2.00 8.85 -4.11
C GLU A 95 0.71 9.47 -4.65
N ALA A 96 0.11 8.87 -5.68
CA ALA A 96 -1.18 9.32 -6.20
C ALA A 96 -2.30 9.20 -5.16
N LEU A 97 -2.28 8.15 -4.34
CA LEU A 97 -3.22 8.00 -3.23
C LEU A 97 -2.99 9.06 -2.15
N ILE A 98 -1.73 9.38 -1.86
CA ILE A 98 -1.41 10.45 -0.92
C ILE A 98 -1.96 11.78 -1.42
N GLU A 99 -1.76 12.09 -2.69
CA GLU A 99 -2.28 13.33 -3.29
C GLU A 99 -3.80 13.39 -3.23
N ARG A 100 -4.48 12.26 -3.46
CA ARG A 100 -5.93 12.21 -3.33
C ARG A 100 -6.38 12.55 -1.90
N GLU A 101 -5.69 12.03 -0.89
CA GLU A 101 -6.01 12.34 0.51
C GLU A 101 -5.79 13.82 0.82
N LYS A 102 -4.74 14.42 0.27
CA LYS A 102 -4.52 15.85 0.43
C LYS A 102 -5.65 16.65 -0.21
N GLN A 103 -6.14 16.24 -1.38
CA GLN A 103 -7.28 16.86 -2.03
C GLN A 103 -8.57 16.69 -1.24
N ARG A 104 -8.68 15.61 -0.46
CA ARG A 104 -9.81 15.38 0.45
C ARG A 104 -9.70 16.18 1.75
N GLY A 105 -8.65 16.98 1.90
CA GLY A 105 -8.47 17.86 3.05
C GLY A 105 -7.57 17.32 4.15
N VAL A 106 -6.87 16.20 3.91
CA VAL A 106 -5.96 15.62 4.90
C VAL A 106 -4.55 16.12 4.62
N PRO A 107 -3.93 16.91 5.52
CA PRO A 107 -2.58 17.39 5.29
C PRO A 107 -1.56 16.27 5.36
N ALA A 108 -0.43 16.45 4.66
CA ALA A 108 0.58 15.40 4.54
C ALA A 108 1.08 14.88 5.89
N ASN A 109 1.20 15.76 6.89
CA ASN A 109 1.68 15.37 8.21
C ASN A 109 0.67 14.56 9.03
N LYS A 110 -0.52 14.30 8.48
CA LYS A 110 -1.54 13.46 9.10
C LYS A 110 -1.88 12.24 8.24
N ILE A 111 -0.98 11.88 7.34
CA ILE A 111 -1.09 10.68 6.51
C ILE A 111 0.01 9.71 6.95
N ILE A 112 -0.40 8.51 7.34
CA ILE A 112 0.52 7.44 7.73
C ILE A 112 0.54 6.40 6.62
N ILE A 113 1.75 5.98 6.26
CA ILE A 113 1.94 4.88 5.30
C ILE A 113 2.36 3.66 6.11
N ALA A 114 1.60 2.60 5.97
CA ALA A 114 1.85 1.34 6.67
C ALA A 114 1.91 0.20 5.67
N GLY A 115 2.54 -0.89 6.05
CA GLY A 115 2.61 -2.05 5.17
C GLY A 115 3.14 -3.28 5.88
N PHE A 116 2.82 -4.43 5.31
CA PHE A 116 3.27 -5.72 5.81
C PHE A 116 4.13 -6.39 4.74
N SER A 117 5.30 -6.90 5.12
CA SER A 117 6.22 -7.64 4.24
C SER A 117 6.55 -6.82 2.99
N GLN A 118 6.20 -7.28 1.79
CA GLN A 118 6.44 -6.55 0.55
C GLN A 118 5.81 -5.14 0.58
N GLY A 119 4.59 -5.05 1.12
CA GLY A 119 3.92 -3.76 1.30
C GLY A 119 4.68 -2.86 2.26
N GLY A 120 5.32 -3.44 3.27
CA GLY A 120 6.17 -2.68 4.20
C GLY A 120 7.40 -2.10 3.52
N ALA A 121 8.01 -2.83 2.60
CA ALA A 121 9.16 -2.33 1.84
C ALA A 121 8.76 -1.12 1.00
N ILE A 122 7.58 -1.17 0.36
CA ILE A 122 7.08 -0.04 -0.41
C ILE A 122 6.78 1.15 0.52
N ALA A 123 6.18 0.88 1.68
CA ALA A 123 5.88 1.95 2.64
C ALA A 123 7.14 2.70 3.04
N MET A 124 8.22 1.98 3.33
CA MET A 124 9.49 2.60 3.68
C MET A 124 10.07 3.40 2.51
N HIS A 125 9.99 2.86 1.31
CA HIS A 125 10.49 3.54 0.12
C HIS A 125 9.76 4.86 -0.14
N VAL A 126 8.44 4.87 0.00
CA VAL A 126 7.62 6.07 -0.23
C VAL A 126 7.83 7.10 0.86
N ALA A 127 7.97 6.67 2.11
CA ALA A 127 8.08 7.58 3.26
C ALA A 127 9.46 8.25 3.36
N LEU A 128 10.48 7.62 2.81
CA LEU A 128 11.84 8.13 2.84
C LEU A 128 12.20 8.83 1.54
#